data_461b386036db737d0e5abb7146406b8a
#
_entry.id   461b386036db737d0e5abb7146406b8a
#
_cell.length_a   1.000
_cell.length_b   1.000
_cell.length_c   1.000
_cell.angle_alpha   90.00
_cell.angle_beta   90.00
_cell.angle_gamma   90.00
#
_symmetry.space_group_name_H-M   'P 1'
#
loop_
_entity.id
_entity.type
_entity.pdbx_description
1 polymer ?
#
loop_
_entity_poly.entity_id
_entity_poly.type
_entity_poly.pdbx_seq_one_letter_code
_entity_poly.pdbx_strand_id
1 'polypeptide(L)'
;MKKPNGELKMAISFNKQKGSAQKSSNDSYKYVDGDNKVRIVGDILARYVYWIKGENDKNIPLECLSFDRTTETFNNKEHDHVRDFYPDLKCGWAYAVQCIDLSDNSVKVLNLKRKLFDQILVAMEDLGDPTDPVDGWNVVFKRLKTGPQVFNVEYQLSVLKCKKEPLSEEQQELIADLKSMDDVLPRPTADAQLELLRRVTSDGGDAPEEVSEEFDVS
;
A
#
# COMPACT_ATOMS: atom_id res chain seq x y z
N MET A 1 -49.50 28.42 31.58
CA MET A 1 -49.52 27.04 31.08
C MET A 1 -48.46 26.92 29.99
N LYS A 2 -47.32 26.33 30.34
CA LYS A 2 -46.22 26.06 29.37
C LYS A 2 -46.41 24.64 28.84
N LYS A 3 -46.44 24.49 27.51
CA LYS A 3 -46.38 23.17 26.86
C LYS A 3 -44.97 22.62 26.89
N PRO A 4 -44.74 21.32 27.10
CA PRO A 4 -43.43 20.74 27.12
C PRO A 4 -42.89 20.55 25.70
N ASN A 5 -41.58 20.81 25.53
CA ASN A 5 -40.80 20.55 24.34
C ASN A 5 -40.85 19.06 23.99
N GLY A 6 -41.41 18.73 22.85
CA GLY A 6 -41.29 17.43 22.25
C GLY A 6 -39.87 17.25 21.66
N GLU A 7 -39.12 16.33 22.26
CA GLU A 7 -37.91 15.80 21.63
C GLU A 7 -38.26 15.17 20.28
N LEU A 8 -37.77 15.76 19.21
CA LEU A 8 -37.78 15.12 17.90
C LEU A 8 -36.86 13.90 17.97
N LYS A 9 -37.44 12.74 18.18
CA LYS A 9 -36.75 11.48 17.85
C LYS A 9 -36.43 11.50 16.37
N MET A 10 -35.16 11.67 16.03
CA MET A 10 -34.70 11.49 14.66
C MET A 10 -34.99 10.07 14.22
N ALA A 11 -35.97 9.91 13.34
CA ALA A 11 -36.24 8.64 12.70
C ALA A 11 -35.00 8.21 11.91
N ILE A 12 -34.50 7.01 12.20
CA ILE A 12 -33.40 6.40 11.44
C ILE A 12 -33.90 6.23 10.00
N SER A 13 -33.28 6.99 9.08
CA SER A 13 -33.63 6.90 7.67
C SER A 13 -33.28 5.51 7.14
N PHE A 14 -34.27 4.80 6.63
CA PHE A 14 -34.09 3.49 5.97
C PHE A 14 -33.26 3.57 4.66
N ASN A 15 -32.96 4.78 4.17
CA ASN A 15 -32.11 5.01 3.00
C ASN A 15 -30.60 4.92 3.29
N LYS A 16 -30.18 4.78 4.54
CA LYS A 16 -28.80 4.40 4.83
C LYS A 16 -28.69 2.91 4.54
N GLN A 17 -27.93 2.56 3.50
CA GLN A 17 -27.58 1.19 3.21
C GLN A 17 -26.88 0.59 4.46
N LYS A 18 -27.59 -0.29 5.15
CA LYS A 18 -27.00 -1.05 6.25
C LYS A 18 -25.85 -1.87 5.69
N GLY A 19 -24.67 -1.61 6.21
CA GLY A 19 -23.48 -2.40 5.86
C GLY A 19 -22.56 -1.82 4.81
N SER A 20 -22.81 -0.61 4.29
CA SER A 20 -21.73 0.19 3.74
C SER A 20 -20.96 0.89 4.87
N ALA A 21 -20.39 0.12 5.81
CA ALA A 21 -19.10 0.52 6.29
C ALA A 21 -18.30 0.70 4.99
N GLN A 22 -18.03 1.96 4.60
CA GLN A 22 -16.94 2.16 3.68
C GLN A 22 -15.79 1.40 4.32
N LYS A 23 -15.52 0.21 3.81
CA LYS A 23 -14.17 -0.29 3.89
C LYS A 23 -13.38 0.87 3.34
N SER A 24 -12.57 1.49 4.15
CA SER A 24 -11.43 2.23 3.66
C SER A 24 -10.53 1.15 3.03
N SER A 25 -10.98 0.59 1.93
CA SER A 25 -10.14 -0.16 1.05
C SER A 25 -9.28 0.93 0.44
N ASN A 26 -8.11 1.14 1.05
CA ASN A 26 -7.02 1.68 0.31
C ASN A 26 -6.87 0.73 -0.86
N ASP A 27 -7.46 1.09 -1.99
CA ASP A 27 -7.46 0.22 -3.15
C ASP A 27 -6.00 0.05 -3.56
N SER A 28 -5.47 -1.16 -3.38
CA SER A 28 -4.12 -1.48 -3.82
C SER A 28 -4.08 -1.48 -5.33
N TYR A 29 -3.06 -0.80 -5.89
CA TYR A 29 -2.81 -0.83 -7.32
C TYR A 29 -2.56 -2.25 -7.79
N LYS A 30 -3.30 -2.70 -8.79
CA LYS A 30 -3.14 -4.03 -9.37
C LYS A 30 -2.28 -3.96 -10.61
N TYR A 31 -1.10 -4.54 -10.54
CA TYR A 31 -0.19 -4.67 -11.66
C TYR A 31 -0.80 -5.55 -12.75
N VAL A 32 -0.96 -5.00 -13.96
CA VAL A 32 -1.45 -5.74 -15.12
C VAL A 32 -0.30 -6.18 -16.01
N ASP A 33 -0.45 -7.32 -16.71
CA ASP A 33 0.53 -7.75 -17.71
C ASP A 33 0.60 -6.73 -18.85
N GLY A 34 1.79 -6.39 -19.27
CA GLY A 34 2.03 -5.35 -20.27
C GLY A 34 2.18 -3.95 -19.69
N ASP A 35 1.64 -2.95 -20.35
CA ASP A 35 1.84 -1.54 -20.02
C ASP A 35 1.02 -1.12 -18.80
N ASN A 36 1.68 -0.49 -17.84
CA ASN A 36 1.11 0.14 -16.66
C ASN A 36 1.46 1.62 -16.67
N LYS A 37 0.55 2.49 -16.24
CA LYS A 37 0.78 3.93 -16.21
C LYS A 37 0.17 4.53 -14.94
N VAL A 38 1.00 5.13 -14.11
CA VAL A 38 0.60 5.76 -12.85
C VAL A 38 1.24 7.12 -12.69
N ARG A 39 0.61 8.00 -11.92
CA ARG A 39 1.21 9.22 -11.40
C ARG A 39 1.45 9.03 -9.92
N ILE A 40 2.71 9.02 -9.49
CA ILE A 40 3.06 8.95 -8.08
C ILE A 40 2.67 10.28 -7.41
N VAL A 41 2.06 10.20 -6.22
CA VAL A 41 1.63 11.36 -5.44
C VAL A 41 1.94 11.10 -3.96
N GLY A 42 2.26 12.17 -3.24
CA GLY A 42 2.58 12.08 -1.80
C GLY A 42 3.93 11.42 -1.51
N ASP A 43 4.15 11.09 -0.25
CA ASP A 43 5.41 10.57 0.27
C ASP A 43 5.52 9.06 0.14
N ILE A 44 6.77 8.58 0.07
CA ILE A 44 7.07 7.14 0.07
C ILE A 44 7.12 6.64 1.51
N LEU A 45 6.39 5.58 1.79
CA LEU A 45 6.46 4.87 3.06
C LEU A 45 7.52 3.78 2.99
N ALA A 46 8.61 3.96 3.73
CA ALA A 46 9.64 2.96 3.89
C ALA A 46 9.20 1.90 4.92
N ARG A 47 9.15 0.63 4.54
CA ARG A 47 8.83 -0.48 5.44
C ARG A 47 9.47 -1.79 5.00
N TYR A 48 9.63 -2.70 5.96
CA TYR A 48 9.99 -4.10 5.74
C TYR A 48 8.89 -5.00 6.29
N VAL A 49 8.63 -6.10 5.61
CA VAL A 49 7.50 -6.98 5.91
C VAL A 49 7.95 -8.42 5.93
N TYR A 50 7.52 -9.17 6.94
CA TYR A 50 7.58 -10.63 6.96
C TYR A 50 6.34 -11.19 6.29
N TRP A 51 6.48 -12.35 5.67
CA TRP A 51 5.38 -13.06 5.07
C TRP A 51 5.22 -14.41 5.73
N ILE A 52 4.12 -14.55 6.46
CA ILE A 52 3.81 -15.77 7.18
C ILE A 52 2.69 -16.49 6.43
N LYS A 53 2.83 -17.80 6.27
CA LYS A 53 1.75 -18.59 5.69
C LYS A 53 0.66 -18.81 6.73
N GLY A 54 -0.55 -18.39 6.41
CA GLY A 54 -1.76 -18.77 7.12
C GLY A 54 -2.25 -20.16 6.72
N GLU A 55 -3.31 -20.67 7.35
CA GLU A 55 -3.84 -22.02 7.11
C GLU A 55 -4.26 -22.30 5.66
N ASN A 56 -4.74 -21.31 4.94
CA ASN A 56 -5.19 -21.47 3.55
C ASN A 56 -4.06 -21.25 2.55
N ASP A 57 -2.79 -21.45 2.93
CA ASP A 57 -1.61 -21.07 2.14
C ASP A 57 -1.57 -19.60 1.69
N LYS A 58 -2.45 -18.75 2.22
CA LYS A 58 -2.41 -17.30 1.98
C LYS A 58 -1.27 -16.68 2.77
N ASN A 59 -0.50 -15.83 2.10
CA ASN A 59 0.55 -15.09 2.77
C ASN A 59 -0.04 -13.92 3.56
N ILE A 60 0.32 -13.83 4.84
CA ILE A 60 -0.08 -12.77 5.76
C ILE A 60 1.10 -11.83 5.94
N PRO A 61 0.98 -10.55 5.56
CA PRO A 61 2.05 -9.59 5.77
C PRO A 61 2.07 -9.12 7.23
N LEU A 62 3.26 -9.13 7.82
CA LEU A 62 3.53 -8.58 9.15
C LEU A 62 4.68 -7.60 9.06
N GLU A 63 4.45 -6.36 9.47
CA GLU A 63 5.52 -5.36 9.42
C GLU A 63 6.62 -5.67 10.43
N CYS A 64 7.87 -5.49 10.01
CA CYS A 64 9.05 -5.63 10.84
C CYS A 64 9.18 -4.43 11.78
N LEU A 65 8.94 -4.61 13.08
CA LEU A 65 8.99 -3.55 14.07
C LEU A 65 10.41 -3.11 14.44
N SER A 66 11.41 -3.93 14.16
CA SER A 66 12.80 -3.52 14.35
C SER A 66 13.32 -2.55 13.27
N PHE A 67 12.55 -2.33 12.20
CA PHE A 67 12.85 -1.32 11.18
C PHE A 67 12.15 0.00 11.51
N ASP A 68 12.89 1.08 11.52
CA ASP A 68 12.39 2.45 11.74
C ASP A 68 12.08 3.10 10.39
N ARG A 69 10.80 3.42 10.15
CA ARG A 69 10.30 4.00 8.90
C ARG A 69 10.91 5.37 8.59
N THR A 70 11.22 6.15 9.65
CA THR A 70 11.72 7.53 9.52
C THR A 70 13.21 7.60 9.22
N THR A 71 13.99 6.75 9.90
CA THR A 71 15.46 6.73 9.74
C THR A 71 15.91 5.71 8.70
N GLU A 72 15.00 4.90 8.19
CA GLU A 72 15.23 3.78 7.27
C GLU A 72 16.34 2.83 7.76
N THR A 73 16.38 2.58 9.08
CA THR A 73 17.39 1.74 9.71
C THR A 73 16.77 0.68 10.61
N PHE A 74 17.46 -0.47 10.74
CA PHE A 74 17.12 -1.48 11.73
C PHE A 74 17.75 -1.07 13.07
N ASN A 75 16.94 -0.68 14.05
CA ASN A 75 17.43 -0.13 15.32
C ASN A 75 16.98 -0.93 16.55
N ASN A 76 16.11 -1.91 16.41
CA ASN A 76 15.57 -2.77 17.49
C ASN A 76 15.00 -1.99 18.70
N LYS A 77 14.48 -0.76 18.47
CA LYS A 77 13.87 0.05 19.54
C LYS A 77 12.57 -0.57 20.03
N GLU A 78 11.81 -1.18 19.12
CA GLU A 78 10.59 -1.90 19.42
C GLU A 78 10.81 -3.41 19.36
N HIS A 79 10.14 -4.13 20.24
CA HIS A 79 10.21 -5.60 20.22
C HIS A 79 9.47 -6.15 19.00
N ASP A 80 10.14 -6.98 18.24
CA ASP A 80 9.61 -7.61 17.02
C ASP A 80 9.28 -9.08 17.33
N HIS A 81 8.02 -9.32 17.69
CA HIS A 81 7.53 -10.64 18.07
C HIS A 81 7.59 -11.69 16.95
N VAL A 82 7.69 -11.27 15.69
CA VAL A 82 7.86 -12.25 14.60
C VAL A 82 9.12 -13.08 14.80
N ARG A 83 10.18 -12.48 15.32
CA ARG A 83 11.45 -13.19 15.60
C ARG A 83 11.35 -14.22 16.73
N ASP A 84 10.40 -14.02 17.66
CA ASP A 84 10.17 -14.97 18.74
C ASP A 84 9.50 -16.25 18.22
N PHE A 85 8.57 -16.11 17.27
CA PHE A 85 7.82 -17.22 16.67
C PHE A 85 8.54 -17.85 15.46
N TYR A 86 9.25 -17.05 14.71
CA TYR A 86 9.91 -17.43 13.45
C TYR A 86 11.34 -16.86 13.36
N PRO A 87 12.31 -17.37 14.15
CA PRO A 87 13.65 -16.77 14.28
C PRO A 87 14.43 -16.73 12.97
N ASP A 88 14.18 -17.66 12.06
CA ASP A 88 14.88 -17.77 10.77
C ASP A 88 14.19 -16.99 9.64
N LEU A 89 12.98 -16.43 9.89
CA LEU A 89 12.24 -15.72 8.88
C LEU A 89 12.85 -14.33 8.64
N LYS A 90 13.13 -14.02 7.38
CA LYS A 90 13.67 -12.72 6.98
C LYS A 90 12.54 -11.80 6.50
N CYS A 91 12.58 -10.56 6.93
CA CYS A 91 11.71 -9.53 6.36
C CYS A 91 12.26 -9.06 5.00
N GLY A 92 11.35 -8.77 4.07
CA GLY A 92 11.65 -8.23 2.77
C GLY A 92 11.32 -6.74 2.65
N TRP A 93 11.94 -6.08 1.68
CA TRP A 93 11.67 -4.70 1.31
C TRP A 93 10.22 -4.56 0.79
N ALA A 94 9.45 -3.60 1.32
CA ALA A 94 8.04 -3.44 1.02
C ALA A 94 7.61 -1.96 1.04
N TYR A 95 8.35 -1.11 0.35
CA TYR A 95 8.02 0.31 0.24
C TYR A 95 6.72 0.51 -0.54
N ALA A 96 5.96 1.50 -0.11
CA ALA A 96 4.68 1.82 -0.71
C ALA A 96 4.53 3.33 -0.89
N VAL A 97 3.70 3.73 -1.85
CA VAL A 97 3.41 5.13 -2.15
C VAL A 97 1.97 5.23 -2.67
N GLN A 98 1.34 6.38 -2.53
CA GLN A 98 0.08 6.62 -3.21
C GLN A 98 0.33 7.01 -4.67
N CYS A 99 -0.55 6.58 -5.53
CA CYS A 99 -0.53 6.95 -6.94
C CYS A 99 -1.93 7.18 -7.47
N ILE A 100 -2.05 7.97 -8.51
CA ILE A 100 -3.23 8.03 -9.36
C ILE A 100 -3.04 6.97 -10.45
N ASP A 101 -3.92 5.99 -10.50
CA ASP A 101 -4.00 5.05 -11.61
C ASP A 101 -4.59 5.77 -12.82
N LEU A 102 -3.78 5.96 -13.87
CA LEU A 102 -4.20 6.72 -15.05
C LEU A 102 -5.14 5.92 -15.98
N SER A 103 -5.49 4.69 -15.62
CA SER A 103 -6.49 3.91 -16.35
C SER A 103 -7.93 4.24 -15.93
N ASP A 104 -8.13 4.61 -14.67
CA ASP A 104 -9.45 4.89 -14.09
C ASP A 104 -9.51 6.21 -13.30
N ASN A 105 -8.40 6.95 -13.27
CA ASN A 105 -8.23 8.22 -12.57
C ASN A 105 -8.58 8.14 -11.07
N SER A 106 -8.18 7.06 -10.39
CA SER A 106 -8.43 6.85 -8.96
C SER A 106 -7.12 6.79 -8.15
N VAL A 107 -7.18 7.22 -6.88
CA VAL A 107 -6.04 7.12 -5.97
C VAL A 107 -5.95 5.70 -5.43
N LYS A 108 -4.77 5.10 -5.56
CA LYS A 108 -4.45 3.75 -5.09
C LYS A 108 -3.13 3.70 -4.33
N VAL A 109 -2.95 2.67 -3.53
CA VAL A 109 -1.65 2.36 -2.90
C VAL A 109 -0.84 1.49 -3.84
N LEU A 110 0.31 2.00 -4.27
CA LEU A 110 1.26 1.27 -5.09
C LEU A 110 2.33 0.66 -4.18
N ASN A 111 2.31 -0.66 -4.04
CA ASN A 111 3.42 -1.38 -3.40
C ASN A 111 4.56 -1.47 -4.41
N LEU A 112 5.59 -0.68 -4.19
CA LEU A 112 6.71 -0.55 -5.12
C LEU A 112 7.44 -1.89 -5.27
N LYS A 113 7.86 -2.19 -6.47
CA LYS A 113 8.80 -3.30 -6.76
C LYS A 113 10.21 -2.74 -6.76
N ARG A 114 11.13 -3.36 -6.00
CA ARG A 114 12.48 -2.82 -5.76
C ARG A 114 13.22 -2.47 -7.05
N LYS A 115 13.27 -3.41 -8.00
CA LYS A 115 13.93 -3.16 -9.30
C LYS A 115 13.29 -2.02 -10.11
N LEU A 116 11.95 -1.88 -10.03
CA LEU A 116 11.26 -0.76 -10.67
C LEU A 116 11.56 0.55 -9.95
N PHE A 117 11.62 0.53 -8.63
CA PHE A 117 11.95 1.70 -7.84
C PHE A 117 13.37 2.19 -8.12
N ASP A 118 14.35 1.28 -8.18
CA ASP A 118 15.74 1.61 -8.56
C ASP A 118 15.81 2.28 -9.95
N GLN A 119 15.02 1.80 -10.93
CA GLN A 119 14.93 2.43 -12.25
C GLN A 119 14.27 3.81 -12.21
N ILE A 120 13.26 4.01 -11.33
CA ILE A 120 12.63 5.32 -11.13
C ILE A 120 13.66 6.30 -10.56
N LEU A 121 14.44 5.90 -9.55
CA LEU A 121 15.49 6.74 -8.95
C LEU A 121 16.52 7.18 -9.99
N VAL A 122 16.97 6.28 -10.85
CA VAL A 122 17.88 6.63 -11.95
C VAL A 122 17.22 7.62 -12.92
N ALA A 123 15.93 7.41 -13.27
CA ALA A 123 15.23 8.30 -14.17
C ALA A 123 14.98 9.70 -13.56
N MET A 124 14.91 9.81 -12.24
CA MET A 124 14.77 11.10 -11.55
C MET A 124 15.98 12.02 -11.74
N GLU A 125 17.15 11.49 -12.01
CA GLU A 125 18.35 12.31 -12.32
C GLU A 125 18.12 13.19 -13.55
N ASP A 126 17.39 12.69 -14.55
CA ASP A 126 17.10 13.41 -15.79
C ASP A 126 15.73 14.08 -15.80
N LEU A 127 14.72 13.41 -15.24
CA LEU A 127 13.32 13.84 -15.30
C LEU A 127 12.88 14.69 -14.10
N GLY A 128 13.64 14.67 -13.00
CA GLY A 128 13.26 15.31 -11.74
C GLY A 128 12.26 14.47 -10.93
N ASP A 129 11.63 15.09 -9.94
CA ASP A 129 10.73 14.42 -9.01
C ASP A 129 9.40 14.01 -9.69
N PRO A 130 9.04 12.73 -9.71
CA PRO A 130 7.77 12.28 -10.28
C PRO A 130 6.55 12.74 -9.48
N THR A 131 6.71 13.14 -8.22
CA THR A 131 5.61 13.55 -7.33
C THR A 131 5.24 15.03 -7.51
N ASP A 132 6.10 15.85 -8.13
CA ASP A 132 5.86 17.27 -8.34
C ASP A 132 4.55 17.49 -9.10
N PRO A 133 3.58 18.30 -8.58
CA PRO A 133 2.29 18.50 -9.21
C PRO A 133 2.37 19.26 -10.55
N VAL A 134 3.43 20.04 -10.78
CA VAL A 134 3.59 20.90 -11.97
C VAL A 134 4.60 20.28 -12.95
N ASP A 135 5.80 19.94 -12.46
CA ASP A 135 6.92 19.47 -13.30
C ASP A 135 7.16 17.95 -13.19
N GLY A 136 6.33 17.26 -12.41
CA GLY A 136 6.45 15.82 -12.26
C GLY A 136 6.04 15.06 -13.53
N TRP A 137 6.25 13.75 -13.52
CA TRP A 137 6.08 12.91 -14.69
C TRP A 137 5.32 11.63 -14.40
N ASN A 138 4.64 11.11 -15.41
CA ASN A 138 3.91 9.86 -15.31
C ASN A 138 4.90 8.68 -15.41
N VAL A 139 4.83 7.78 -14.44
CA VAL A 139 5.62 6.54 -14.41
C VAL A 139 4.96 5.53 -15.33
N VAL A 140 5.62 5.21 -16.42
CA VAL A 140 5.16 4.22 -17.42
C VAL A 140 6.09 3.02 -17.39
N PHE A 141 5.58 1.85 -17.08
CA PHE A 141 6.38 0.64 -17.00
C PHE A 141 5.64 -0.58 -17.56
N LYS A 142 6.40 -1.62 -17.85
CA LYS A 142 5.87 -2.91 -18.29
C LYS A 142 6.07 -3.96 -17.21
N ARG A 143 5.04 -4.78 -17.00
CA ARG A 143 5.15 -6.06 -16.30
C ARG A 143 5.26 -7.16 -17.35
N LEU A 144 6.35 -7.91 -17.32
CA LEU A 144 6.66 -8.95 -18.29
C LEU A 144 6.72 -10.30 -17.57
N LYS A 145 6.01 -11.30 -18.08
CA LYS A 145 6.18 -12.67 -17.63
C LYS A 145 7.47 -13.24 -18.21
N THR A 146 8.36 -13.73 -17.35
CA THR A 146 9.65 -14.33 -17.72
C THR A 146 9.66 -15.84 -17.59
N GLY A 147 8.59 -16.44 -17.08
CA GLY A 147 8.45 -17.87 -16.91
C GLY A 147 7.02 -18.32 -16.55
N PRO A 148 6.82 -19.64 -16.34
CA PRO A 148 5.49 -20.21 -16.14
C PRO A 148 4.88 -19.92 -14.76
N GLN A 149 5.70 -19.59 -13.75
CA GLN A 149 5.24 -19.40 -12.39
C GLN A 149 4.78 -17.96 -12.17
N VAL A 150 3.91 -17.74 -11.20
CA VAL A 150 3.30 -16.42 -10.91
C VAL A 150 4.35 -15.38 -10.54
N PHE A 151 5.40 -15.78 -9.84
CA PHE A 151 6.51 -14.91 -9.41
C PHE A 151 7.58 -14.68 -10.49
N ASN A 152 7.50 -15.38 -11.65
CA ASN A 152 8.43 -15.16 -12.77
C ASN A 152 7.99 -13.92 -13.56
N VAL A 153 8.19 -12.76 -12.97
CA VAL A 153 7.82 -11.47 -13.55
C VAL A 153 8.99 -10.49 -13.46
N GLU A 154 9.08 -9.62 -14.44
CA GLU A 154 10.02 -8.51 -14.48
C GLU A 154 9.27 -7.20 -14.71
N TYR A 155 9.76 -6.15 -14.06
CA TYR A 155 9.23 -4.79 -14.20
C TYR A 155 10.27 -3.92 -14.89
N GLN A 156 9.88 -3.30 -15.98
CA GLN A 156 10.78 -2.46 -16.79
C GLN A 156 10.19 -1.08 -16.98
N LEU A 157 10.88 -0.06 -16.50
CA LEU A 157 10.52 1.35 -16.73
C LEU A 157 10.69 1.71 -18.21
N SER A 158 9.65 2.28 -18.79
CA SER A 158 9.67 2.77 -20.17
C SER A 158 10.04 4.25 -20.21
N VAL A 159 11.30 4.59 -19.88
CA VAL A 159 11.77 5.97 -19.67
C VAL A 159 11.35 6.92 -20.80
N LEU A 160 11.47 6.50 -22.06
CA LEU A 160 11.07 7.30 -23.23
C LEU A 160 9.56 7.63 -23.25
N LYS A 161 8.73 6.88 -22.52
CA LYS A 161 7.29 7.14 -22.38
C LYS A 161 6.96 7.97 -21.13
N CYS A 162 7.91 8.12 -20.20
CA CYS A 162 7.77 8.93 -19.00
C CYS A 162 7.90 10.41 -19.39
N LYS A 163 6.76 11.10 -19.49
CA LYS A 163 6.74 12.52 -19.90
C LYS A 163 6.34 13.39 -18.71
N LYS A 164 7.00 14.54 -18.61
CA LYS A 164 6.58 15.62 -17.70
C LYS A 164 5.20 16.11 -18.11
N GLU A 165 4.30 16.16 -17.13
CA GLU A 165 2.92 16.55 -17.35
C GLU A 165 2.37 17.10 -16.04
N PRO A 166 1.84 18.34 -15.99
CA PRO A 166 1.20 18.86 -14.80
C PRO A 166 -0.05 18.03 -14.47
N LEU A 167 -0.38 17.96 -13.20
CA LEU A 167 -1.64 17.37 -12.77
C LEU A 167 -2.81 18.20 -13.32
N SER A 168 -3.83 17.52 -13.86
CA SER A 168 -5.08 18.17 -14.23
C SER A 168 -5.82 18.72 -13.00
N GLU A 169 -6.77 19.64 -13.19
CA GLU A 169 -7.59 20.16 -12.10
C GLU A 169 -8.29 19.04 -11.34
N GLU A 170 -8.85 18.06 -12.04
CA GLU A 170 -9.48 16.88 -11.46
C GLU A 170 -8.49 16.06 -10.59
N GLN A 171 -7.26 15.85 -11.06
CA GLN A 171 -6.24 15.14 -10.32
C GLN A 171 -5.75 15.93 -9.09
N GLN A 172 -5.68 17.25 -9.19
CA GLN A 172 -5.38 18.13 -8.06
C GLN A 172 -6.46 18.05 -6.98
N GLU A 173 -7.74 18.00 -7.37
CA GLU A 173 -8.85 17.78 -6.45
C GLU A 173 -8.76 16.42 -5.75
N LEU A 174 -8.41 15.35 -6.49
CA LEU A 174 -8.22 14.00 -5.92
C LEU A 174 -7.14 13.94 -4.84
N ILE A 175 -6.09 14.75 -4.97
CA ILE A 175 -4.98 14.76 -4.01
C ILE A 175 -5.11 15.82 -2.91
N ALA A 176 -6.08 16.73 -3.01
CA ALA A 176 -6.27 17.80 -2.02
C ALA A 176 -6.54 17.25 -0.60
N ASP A 177 -7.25 16.13 -0.51
CA ASP A 177 -7.59 15.44 0.74
C ASP A 177 -6.77 14.15 0.95
N LEU A 178 -5.58 14.08 0.32
CA LEU A 178 -4.72 12.90 0.41
C LEU A 178 -4.29 12.66 1.85
N LYS A 179 -4.59 11.48 2.38
CA LYS A 179 -4.14 11.08 3.71
C LYS A 179 -2.65 10.77 3.69
N SER A 180 -1.98 10.95 4.83
CA SER A 180 -0.59 10.52 4.95
C SER A 180 -0.47 9.01 4.73
N MET A 181 0.69 8.54 4.29
CA MET A 181 0.92 7.10 4.13
C MET A 181 0.85 6.35 5.46
N ASP A 182 1.17 7.00 6.58
CA ASP A 182 1.02 6.41 7.92
C ASP A 182 -0.44 6.25 8.35
N ASP A 183 -1.35 7.12 7.86
CA ASP A 183 -2.79 6.96 8.09
C ASP A 183 -3.39 5.87 7.18
N VAL A 184 -2.83 5.71 5.99
CA VAL A 184 -3.27 4.74 4.98
C VAL A 184 -2.80 3.33 5.33
N LEU A 185 -1.55 3.21 5.77
CA LEU A 185 -0.90 1.98 6.22
C LEU A 185 -0.33 2.18 7.63
N PRO A 186 -1.17 2.21 8.66
CA PRO A 186 -0.74 2.46 10.03
C PRO A 186 0.25 1.40 10.50
N ARG A 187 1.30 1.86 11.20
CA ARG A 187 2.27 0.95 11.81
C ARG A 187 1.59 0.16 12.93
N PRO A 188 1.66 -1.17 12.94
CA PRO A 188 1.13 -1.95 14.05
C PRO A 188 1.96 -1.72 15.31
N THR A 189 1.32 -1.77 16.47
CA THR A 189 2.02 -1.83 17.76
C THR A 189 2.57 -3.24 18.00
N ALA A 190 3.55 -3.39 18.89
CA ALA A 190 4.08 -4.69 19.27
C ALA A 190 2.98 -5.64 19.81
N ASP A 191 2.04 -5.09 20.61
CA ASP A 191 0.91 -5.87 21.12
C ASP A 191 -0.03 -6.33 20.00
N ALA A 192 -0.32 -5.47 19.03
CA ALA A 192 -1.15 -5.82 17.88
C ALA A 192 -0.48 -6.89 16.99
N GLN A 193 0.85 -6.79 16.80
CA GLN A 193 1.64 -7.79 16.10
C GLN A 193 1.60 -9.14 16.84
N LEU A 194 1.77 -9.14 18.18
CA LEU A 194 1.70 -10.35 19.00
C LEU A 194 0.32 -10.99 18.95
N GLU A 195 -0.74 -10.20 19.02
CA GLU A 195 -2.13 -10.70 18.95
C GLU A 195 -2.38 -11.37 17.58
N LEU A 196 -1.95 -10.74 16.49
CA LEU A 196 -2.08 -11.30 15.16
C LEU A 196 -1.29 -12.61 15.02
N LEU A 197 -0.05 -12.66 15.53
CA LEU A 197 0.78 -13.87 15.54
C LEU A 197 0.10 -15.00 16.30
N ARG A 198 -0.42 -14.74 17.49
CA ARG A 198 -1.16 -15.76 18.28
C ARG A 198 -2.36 -16.28 17.52
N ARG A 199 -3.11 -15.42 16.86
CA ARG A 199 -4.27 -15.81 16.05
C ARG A 199 -3.87 -16.71 14.88
N VAL A 200 -2.80 -16.37 14.18
CA VAL A 200 -2.29 -17.16 13.04
C VAL A 200 -1.70 -18.49 13.48
N THR A 201 -1.11 -18.57 14.68
CA THR A 201 -0.44 -19.80 15.18
C THR A 201 -1.35 -20.71 16.01
N SER A 202 -2.38 -20.18 16.69
CA SER A 202 -3.25 -20.95 17.62
C SER A 202 -4.57 -21.37 17.03
N ASP A 203 -4.99 -20.74 15.97
CA ASP A 203 -6.27 -21.01 15.35
C ASP A 203 -6.06 -20.89 13.84
N GLY A 204 -6.53 -21.84 13.08
CA GLY A 204 -6.69 -21.66 11.67
C GLY A 204 -7.68 -20.55 11.34
N GLY A 205 -7.44 -19.37 11.88
CA GLY A 205 -8.37 -18.27 11.88
C GLY A 205 -8.37 -17.49 10.59
N ASP A 206 -9.57 -17.15 10.14
CA ASP A 206 -9.90 -16.28 9.02
C ASP A 206 -9.04 -15.00 9.01
N ALA A 207 -8.00 -14.99 8.18
CA ALA A 207 -7.28 -13.77 7.88
C ALA A 207 -8.16 -12.89 6.98
N PRO A 208 -8.20 -11.56 7.19
CA PRO A 208 -8.89 -10.67 6.27
C PRO A 208 -8.33 -10.88 4.86
N GLU A 209 -9.23 -10.88 3.89
CA GLU A 209 -8.94 -11.07 2.47
C GLU A 209 -8.02 -9.95 1.96
N GLU A 210 -6.70 -10.11 2.15
CA GLU A 210 -5.71 -9.25 1.50
C GLU A 210 -5.13 -9.95 0.27
N VAL A 211 -5.10 -9.19 -0.78
CA VAL A 211 -4.66 -9.51 -2.13
C VAL A 211 -3.29 -10.19 -2.10
N SER A 212 -3.18 -11.33 -2.77
CA SER A 212 -1.91 -12.04 -2.99
C SER A 212 -0.93 -11.12 -3.74
N GLU A 213 -0.03 -10.48 -3.00
CA GLU A 213 1.05 -9.72 -3.61
C GLU A 213 2.17 -10.66 -4.04
N GLU A 214 2.53 -10.58 -5.32
CA GLU A 214 3.66 -11.28 -5.89
C GLU A 214 4.99 -10.72 -5.35
N PHE A 215 5.81 -11.61 -4.78
CA PHE A 215 7.14 -11.25 -4.29
C PHE A 215 8.20 -11.29 -5.37
N ASP A 216 9.04 -10.26 -5.37
CA ASP A 216 10.34 -10.27 -6.01
C ASP A 216 11.37 -10.74 -4.96
N VAL A 217 11.70 -12.04 -4.99
CA VAL A 217 12.77 -12.62 -4.17
C VAL A 217 14.05 -12.58 -5.01
N SER A 218 14.84 -11.54 -4.81
CA SER A 218 16.22 -11.54 -5.31
C SER A 218 17.13 -10.67 -4.43
#